data_b0155a31389034e93106c1607c029e13
#
_entry.id   b0155a31389034e93106c1607c029e13
#
_cell.length_a   1.000
_cell.length_b   1.000
_cell.length_c   1.000
_cell.angle_alpha   90.00
_cell.angle_beta   90.00
_cell.angle_gamma   90.00
#
_symmetry.space_group_name_H-M   'P 1'
#
loop_
_entity.id
_entity.type
_entity.pdbx_description
1 polymer ?
#
loop_
_entity_poly.entity_id
_entity_poly.type
_entity_poly.pdbx_seq_one_letter_code
_entity_poly.pdbx_strand_id
1 'polypeptide(L)'
;MRTANGTRWAAYSFVGGVAAGLLVWGTQVERSRRELFSRSAVRRLAALGHLSGRPGVETTRLLADYVNWETRPVLRRRGKAMLRRMEAYLD
;
A
#
# COMPACT_ATOMS: atom_id res chain seq x y z
N MET A 1 27.09 -14.57 3.75
CA MET A 1 27.00 -13.11 3.80
C MET A 1 25.64 -12.59 4.24
N ARG A 2 24.59 -13.04 3.63
CA ARG A 2 23.23 -12.62 4.00
C ARG A 2 22.85 -13.02 5.41
N THR A 3 23.28 -14.19 5.85
CA THR A 3 22.96 -14.67 7.19
C THR A 3 23.62 -13.80 8.27
N ALA A 4 24.90 -13.45 8.08
CA ALA A 4 25.61 -12.56 8.99
C ALA A 4 24.99 -11.15 8.97
N ASN A 5 24.65 -10.65 7.78
CA ASN A 5 23.97 -9.38 7.64
C ASN A 5 22.59 -9.42 8.24
N GLY A 6 21.90 -10.56 8.16
CA GLY A 6 20.60 -10.74 8.76
C GLY A 6 20.64 -10.65 10.28
N THR A 7 21.68 -11.22 10.91
CA THR A 7 21.86 -11.14 12.35
C THR A 7 22.15 -9.72 12.81
N ARG A 8 23.04 -9.03 12.13
CA ARG A 8 23.32 -7.62 12.40
C ARG A 8 22.11 -6.75 12.14
N TRP A 9 21.43 -7.02 11.08
CA TRP A 9 20.21 -6.33 10.67
C TRP A 9 19.13 -6.44 11.75
N ALA A 10 18.95 -7.62 12.32
CA ALA A 10 17.98 -7.85 13.38
C ALA A 10 18.33 -7.04 14.64
N ALA A 11 19.61 -6.95 15.00
CA ALA A 11 20.05 -6.16 16.12
C ALA A 11 19.80 -4.66 15.92
N TYR A 12 20.11 -4.15 14.74
CA TYR A 12 19.84 -2.76 14.40
C TYR A 12 18.37 -2.45 14.33
N SER A 13 17.57 -3.35 13.76
CA SER A 13 16.16 -3.12 13.59
C SER A 13 15.43 -3.04 14.93
N PHE A 14 15.98 -3.62 15.99
CA PHE A 14 15.37 -3.50 17.32
C PHE A 14 15.53 -2.08 17.89
N VAL A 15 16.67 -1.43 17.65
CA VAL A 15 16.97 -0.10 18.18
C VAL A 15 16.42 1.00 17.28
N GLY A 16 16.71 0.93 16.00
CA GLY A 16 16.30 1.93 15.02
C GLY A 16 15.02 1.58 14.28
N GLY A 17 14.46 0.39 14.52
CA GLY A 17 13.37 -0.15 13.72
C GLY A 17 12.09 0.65 13.80
N VAL A 18 11.80 1.27 14.94
CA VAL A 18 10.57 2.06 15.09
C VAL A 18 10.64 3.31 14.19
N ALA A 19 11.75 4.04 14.25
CA ALA A 19 11.92 5.24 13.43
C ALA A 19 12.03 4.86 11.94
N ALA A 20 12.83 3.85 11.62
CA ALA A 20 12.98 3.38 10.24
C ALA A 20 11.66 2.81 9.71
N GLY A 21 10.91 2.10 10.55
CA GLY A 21 9.62 1.55 10.18
C GLY A 21 8.59 2.62 9.84
N LEU A 22 8.57 3.72 10.60
CA LEU A 22 7.67 4.84 10.32
C LEU A 22 8.04 5.52 9.00
N LEU A 23 9.34 5.71 8.73
CA LEU A 23 9.80 6.30 7.48
C LEU A 23 9.47 5.40 6.29
N VAL A 24 9.74 4.10 6.40
CA VAL A 24 9.44 3.15 5.34
C VAL A 24 7.94 3.08 5.08
N TRP A 25 7.14 3.10 6.13
CA TRP A 25 5.68 3.06 5.98
C TRP A 25 5.17 4.30 5.26
N GLY A 26 5.61 5.49 5.64
CA GLY A 26 5.25 6.73 4.98
C GLY A 26 5.71 6.77 3.52
N THR A 27 6.93 6.31 3.26
CA THR A 27 7.48 6.23 1.89
C THR A 27 6.67 5.27 1.03
N GLN A 28 6.23 4.15 1.60
CA GLN A 28 5.45 3.17 0.85
C GLN A 28 4.05 3.66 0.53
N VAL A 29 3.42 4.39 1.42
CA VAL A 29 2.11 4.98 1.15
C VAL A 29 2.22 5.98 -0.01
N GLU A 30 3.24 6.82 0.00
CA GLU A 30 3.47 7.78 -1.06
C GLU A 30 3.80 7.10 -2.39
N ARG A 31 4.59 6.04 -2.33
CA ARG A 31 4.90 5.23 -3.50
C ARG A 31 3.66 4.54 -4.06
N SER A 32 2.84 3.98 -3.18
CA SER A 32 1.60 3.32 -3.59
C SER A 32 0.62 4.31 -4.22
N ARG A 33 0.57 5.52 -3.71
CA ARG A 33 -0.24 6.58 -4.31
C ARG A 33 0.19 6.85 -5.75
N ARG A 34 1.49 7.03 -5.98
CA ARG A 34 2.00 7.27 -7.33
C ARG A 34 1.74 6.10 -8.28
N GLU A 35 1.95 4.88 -7.79
CA GLU A 35 1.71 3.67 -8.59
C GLU A 35 0.22 3.49 -8.90
N LEU A 36 -0.65 3.83 -7.97
CA LEU A 36 -2.09 3.69 -8.11
C LEU A 36 -2.65 4.62 -9.21
N PHE A 37 -2.00 5.75 -9.45
CA PHE A 37 -2.39 6.69 -10.49
C PHE A 37 -1.43 6.66 -11.69
N SER A 38 -0.67 5.59 -11.84
CA SER A 38 0.24 5.39 -12.96
C SER A 38 -0.52 5.25 -14.28
N ARG A 39 0.13 5.62 -15.37
CA ARG A 39 -0.41 5.37 -16.71
C ARG A 39 -0.49 3.89 -17.04
N SER A 40 0.37 3.08 -16.44
CA SER A 40 0.43 1.65 -16.66
C SER A 40 -0.65 0.93 -15.85
N ALA A 41 -1.54 0.23 -16.54
CA ALA A 41 -2.57 -0.56 -15.88
C ALA A 41 -1.98 -1.65 -15.00
N VAL A 42 -0.84 -2.23 -15.41
CA VAL A 42 -0.15 -3.27 -14.64
C VAL A 42 0.34 -2.69 -13.31
N ARG A 43 0.92 -1.49 -13.34
CA ARG A 43 1.37 -0.83 -12.11
C ARG A 43 0.21 -0.49 -11.19
N ARG A 44 -0.91 -0.04 -11.76
CA ARG A 44 -2.11 0.24 -10.98
C ARG A 44 -2.65 -1.03 -10.32
N LEU A 45 -2.68 -2.13 -11.05
CA LEU A 45 -3.12 -3.41 -10.52
C LEU A 45 -2.20 -3.89 -9.39
N ALA A 46 -0.89 -3.75 -9.57
CA ALA A 46 0.08 -4.10 -8.54
C ALA A 46 -0.10 -3.25 -7.29
N ALA A 47 -0.36 -1.96 -7.47
CA ALA A 47 -0.62 -1.06 -6.35
C ALA A 47 -1.88 -1.46 -5.56
N LEU A 48 -2.94 -1.84 -6.26
CA LEU A 48 -4.15 -2.35 -5.61
C LEU A 48 -3.85 -3.58 -4.77
N GLY A 49 -3.10 -4.53 -5.33
CA GLY A 49 -2.70 -5.72 -4.60
C GLY A 49 -1.88 -5.40 -3.36
N HIS A 50 -0.98 -4.44 -3.46
CA HIS A 50 -0.15 -4.01 -2.35
C HIS A 50 -1.00 -3.34 -1.25
N LEU A 51 -1.92 -2.48 -1.64
CA LEU A 51 -2.81 -1.78 -0.70
C LEU A 51 -3.81 -2.72 -0.02
N SER A 52 -4.14 -3.84 -0.65
CA SER A 52 -5.08 -4.79 -0.07
C SER A 52 -4.59 -5.36 1.26
N GLY A 53 -3.28 -5.40 1.46
CA GLY A 53 -2.68 -5.84 2.71
C GLY A 53 -2.50 -4.72 3.75
N ARG A 54 -2.97 -3.52 3.47
CA ARG A 54 -2.77 -2.35 4.34
C ARG A 54 -4.07 -1.59 4.60
N PRO A 55 -5.02 -2.22 5.29
CA PRO A 55 -6.28 -1.55 5.59
C PRO A 55 -6.06 -0.37 6.55
N GLY A 56 -6.84 0.67 6.35
CA GLY A 56 -6.75 1.87 7.19
C GLY A 56 -7.50 3.02 6.57
N VAL A 57 -7.64 4.11 7.34
CA VAL A 57 -8.38 5.30 6.90
C VAL A 57 -7.72 5.95 5.69
N GLU A 58 -6.40 6.06 5.69
CA GLU A 58 -5.68 6.65 4.56
C GLU A 58 -5.82 5.83 3.29
N THR A 59 -5.70 4.52 3.42
CA THR A 59 -5.89 3.62 2.28
C THR A 59 -7.31 3.71 1.75
N THR A 60 -8.29 3.80 2.63
CA THR A 60 -9.70 3.95 2.25
C THR A 60 -9.93 5.24 1.45
N ARG A 61 -9.37 6.35 1.91
CA ARG A 61 -9.46 7.63 1.20
C ARG A 61 -8.80 7.56 -0.17
N LEU A 62 -7.62 6.97 -0.21
CA LEU A 62 -6.87 6.80 -1.45
C LEU A 62 -7.64 5.96 -2.45
N LEU A 63 -8.24 4.87 -2.00
CA LEU A 63 -9.05 4.01 -2.86
C LEU A 63 -10.30 4.71 -3.36
N ALA A 64 -10.93 5.54 -2.53
CA ALA A 64 -12.09 6.32 -2.96
C ALA A 64 -11.73 7.26 -4.11
N ASP A 65 -10.61 7.96 -3.99
CA ASP A 65 -10.12 8.83 -5.05
C ASP A 65 -9.78 8.04 -6.30
N TYR A 66 -9.13 6.90 -6.13
CA TYR A 66 -8.74 6.04 -7.23
C TYR A 66 -9.96 5.52 -8.01
N VAL A 67 -10.99 5.07 -7.31
CA VAL A 67 -12.21 4.54 -7.95
C VAL A 67 -12.87 5.62 -8.83
N ASN A 68 -12.87 6.86 -8.37
CA ASN A 68 -13.42 7.95 -9.14
C ASN A 68 -12.56 8.32 -10.35
N TRP A 69 -11.28 8.04 -10.28
CA TRP A 69 -10.32 8.37 -11.33
C TRP A 69 -10.18 7.28 -12.39
N GLU A 70 -10.25 6.01 -11.98
CA GLU A 70 -9.96 4.87 -12.84
C GLU A 70 -11.02 4.69 -13.93
N THR A 71 -10.56 4.57 -15.16
CA THR A 71 -11.44 4.42 -16.33
C THR A 71 -11.63 2.98 -16.77
N ARG A 72 -10.70 2.08 -16.43
CA ARG A 72 -10.81 0.66 -16.80
C ARG A 72 -11.81 -0.05 -15.91
N PRO A 73 -12.87 -0.65 -16.48
CA PRO A 73 -13.93 -1.25 -15.66
C PRO A 73 -13.46 -2.36 -14.72
N VAL A 74 -12.52 -3.19 -15.15
CA VAL A 74 -12.01 -4.30 -14.35
C VAL A 74 -11.28 -3.78 -13.12
N LEU A 75 -10.38 -2.81 -13.30
CA LEU A 75 -9.62 -2.22 -12.21
C LEU A 75 -10.51 -1.40 -11.29
N ARG A 76 -11.46 -0.69 -11.86
CA ARG A 76 -12.42 0.09 -11.08
C ARG A 76 -13.27 -0.81 -10.18
N ARG A 77 -13.73 -1.95 -10.69
CA ARG A 77 -14.49 -2.91 -9.90
C ARG A 77 -13.66 -3.51 -8.77
N ARG A 78 -12.39 -3.79 -9.04
CA ARG A 78 -11.48 -4.28 -7.99
C ARG A 78 -11.29 -3.24 -6.90
N GLY A 79 -11.06 -2.00 -7.29
CA GLY A 79 -10.92 -0.89 -6.34
C GLY A 79 -12.17 -0.71 -5.50
N LYS A 80 -13.34 -0.77 -6.12
CA LYS A 80 -14.62 -0.67 -5.40
C LYS A 80 -14.82 -1.81 -4.41
N ALA A 81 -14.48 -3.03 -4.81
CA ALA A 81 -14.60 -4.19 -3.93
C ALA A 81 -13.68 -4.08 -2.72
N MET A 82 -12.45 -3.63 -2.94
CA MET A 82 -11.50 -3.39 -1.86
C MET A 82 -11.99 -2.29 -0.93
N LEU A 83 -12.48 -1.21 -1.49
CA LEU A 83 -13.00 -0.08 -0.72
C LEU A 83 -14.14 -0.52 0.19
N ARG A 84 -15.08 -1.28 -0.34
CA ARG A 84 -16.20 -1.80 0.45
C ARG A 84 -15.74 -2.71 1.59
N ARG A 85 -14.77 -3.57 1.33
CA ARG A 85 -14.24 -4.45 2.36
C ARG A 85 -13.55 -3.66 3.48
N MET A 86 -12.81 -2.63 3.11
CA MET A 86 -12.12 -1.79 4.08
C MET A 86 -13.09 -0.95 4.90
N GLU A 87 -14.13 -0.41 4.26
CA GLU A 87 -15.16 0.33 4.96
C GLU A 87 -15.89 -0.55 5.97
N ALA A 88 -16.22 -1.78 5.60
CA ALA A 88 -16.84 -2.74 6.50
C ALA A 88 -15.91 -3.10 7.66
N TYR A 89 -14.62 -3.19 7.40
CA TYR A 89 -13.62 -3.49 8.44
C TYR A 89 -13.48 -2.34 9.44
N LEU A 90 -13.62 -1.10 8.98
CA LEU A 90 -13.47 0.08 9.83
C LEU A 90 -14.75 0.40 10.63
N ASP A 91 -15.88 -0.10 10.20
CA ASP A 91 -17.13 0.02 10.93
C ASP A 91 -17.13 -0.94 12.13
#